data_99f4700c654ed1062daf8d409cccb51f
#
_entry.id   99f4700c654ed1062daf8d409cccb51f
#
_cell.length_a   1.000
_cell.length_b   1.000
_cell.length_c   1.000
_cell.angle_alpha   90.00
_cell.angle_beta   90.00
_cell.angle_gamma   90.00
#
_symmetry.space_group_name_H-M   'P 1'
#
loop_
_entity.id
_entity.type
_entity.pdbx_description
1 polymer ?
#
loop_
_entity_poly.entity_id
_entity_poly.type
_entity_poly.pdbx_seq_one_letter_code
_entity_poly.pdbx_strand_id
1 'polypeptide(L)'
;MKYKNIREEELKNKVGADWFKVFDTTEIIGNIDFTVFPKQDNIFGRTPLLWAEAKIGNFDVTTMFVQLILTIGKARTFDKTLPPAFLGAFDFKKIAFVPYINVQDIFYMNDFNWNVAPSNHETKEFKLIKERIEAILKTNTYVYDYQKDEKDLKTFIANNIAKATELSKIKIDKNNFIPIYLRWLEIIKPNIDVNWDTIKKANILDSDFYLADLFVDDKDTQKIDDDLTIRDNLFVVFKNQGYKIAKENIKQMFDASINIKNKETYQQFWKRYKRPPIEQFRDYIIERRDLLVPQDIRERKGAFFTPLQWVELSQKYLANYLGENWQEEYYVWDCAAGTGNLLVGLTNKYNIWASTLDQADVKVMHERIEHGANLLENHVFQFDFLNDDFSKLPQGLFDIINDENKRKKLVVYINPPYAEGDNVRGIGRKDVHVSKIHSKYQTLMVKASSEMFAQFFTRIHQEIPNCVLAEFSILKILQVCC
;
A
#
# COMPACT_ATOMS: atom_id res chain seq x y z
N MET A 1 -43.30 6.83 14.73
CA MET A 1 -41.87 7.15 14.40
C MET A 1 -41.35 8.04 15.52
N LYS A 2 -40.24 7.67 16.14
CA LYS A 2 -39.63 8.40 17.27
C LYS A 2 -39.13 9.79 16.87
N TYR A 3 -38.55 9.89 15.68
CA TYR A 3 -37.92 11.11 15.16
C TYR A 3 -38.68 11.63 13.93
N LYS A 4 -39.73 12.41 14.11
CA LYS A 4 -40.52 13.00 13.01
C LYS A 4 -40.23 14.49 12.88
N ASN A 5 -40.29 14.99 11.67
CA ASN A 5 -40.23 16.43 11.33
C ASN A 5 -38.96 17.15 11.84
N ILE A 6 -37.82 16.48 11.82
CA ILE A 6 -36.53 17.06 12.19
C ILE A 6 -35.57 17.04 11.01
N ARG A 7 -34.54 17.87 11.04
CA ARG A 7 -33.49 17.91 10.04
C ARG A 7 -32.51 16.75 10.27
N GLU A 8 -31.74 16.39 9.25
CA GLU A 8 -30.77 15.29 9.30
C GLU A 8 -29.74 15.46 10.43
N GLU A 9 -29.17 16.67 10.58
CA GLU A 9 -28.23 16.97 11.66
C GLU A 9 -28.87 16.82 13.06
N GLU A 10 -30.13 17.20 13.19
CA GLU A 10 -30.87 17.01 14.44
C GLU A 10 -31.16 15.54 14.72
N LEU A 11 -31.41 14.75 13.65
CA LEU A 11 -31.56 13.29 13.78
C LEU A 11 -30.27 12.65 14.29
N LYS A 12 -29.12 12.97 13.70
CA LYS A 12 -27.80 12.48 14.12
C LYS A 12 -27.56 12.79 15.61
N ASN A 13 -27.78 14.04 16.01
CA ASN A 13 -27.59 14.46 17.40
C ASN A 13 -28.52 13.73 18.38
N LYS A 14 -29.81 13.56 18.03
CA LYS A 14 -30.76 12.84 18.88
C LYS A 14 -30.46 11.35 18.96
N VAL A 15 -30.11 10.71 17.88
CA VAL A 15 -29.68 9.30 17.88
C VAL A 15 -28.42 9.12 18.72
N GLY A 16 -27.44 10.04 18.62
CA GLY A 16 -26.25 10.03 19.46
C GLY A 16 -26.58 10.16 20.94
N ALA A 17 -27.41 11.14 21.32
CA ALA A 17 -27.81 11.39 22.70
C ALA A 17 -28.67 10.27 23.31
N ASP A 18 -29.59 9.68 22.53
CA ASP A 18 -30.52 8.68 23.02
C ASP A 18 -29.89 7.28 23.14
N TRP A 19 -29.01 6.90 22.19
CA TRP A 19 -28.55 5.52 22.05
C TRP A 19 -27.06 5.36 22.30
N PHE A 20 -26.26 6.38 22.02
CA PHE A 20 -24.80 6.33 22.12
C PHE A 20 -24.23 7.26 23.19
N LYS A 21 -25.00 7.61 24.21
CA LYS A 21 -24.63 8.55 25.29
C LYS A 21 -23.28 8.21 25.98
N VAL A 22 -22.94 6.94 26.09
CA VAL A 22 -21.70 6.48 26.73
C VAL A 22 -20.49 6.54 25.82
N PHE A 23 -20.69 6.85 24.55
CA PHE A 23 -19.68 6.95 23.50
C PHE A 23 -19.46 8.41 23.12
N ASP A 24 -18.43 8.65 22.31
CA ASP A 24 -18.23 9.90 21.60
C ASP A 24 -18.77 9.80 20.17
N THR A 25 -19.63 10.74 19.80
CA THR A 25 -20.26 10.84 18.48
C THR A 25 -19.97 12.19 17.82
N THR A 26 -18.97 12.93 18.31
CA THR A 26 -18.63 14.27 17.83
C THR A 26 -17.52 14.27 16.80
N GLU A 27 -16.76 13.21 16.70
CA GLU A 27 -15.67 13.08 15.74
C GLU A 27 -16.21 12.80 14.34
N ILE A 28 -15.72 13.53 13.33
CA ILE A 28 -16.13 13.39 11.94
C ILE A 28 -14.99 12.74 11.15
N ILE A 29 -15.29 11.68 10.42
CA ILE A 29 -14.34 11.01 9.53
C ILE A 29 -14.77 11.23 8.08
N GLY A 30 -14.03 12.07 7.38
CA GLY A 30 -14.32 12.37 5.98
C GLY A 30 -15.77 12.83 5.76
N ASN A 31 -16.46 12.17 4.85
CA ASN A 31 -17.87 12.45 4.52
C ASN A 31 -18.85 11.43 5.12
N ILE A 32 -18.47 10.75 6.20
CA ILE A 32 -19.36 9.80 6.89
C ILE A 32 -20.30 10.59 7.78
N ASP A 33 -21.61 10.34 7.63
CA ASP A 33 -22.66 11.10 8.30
C ASP A 33 -22.64 11.00 9.81
N PHE A 34 -22.30 9.81 10.34
CA PHE A 34 -22.32 9.57 11.76
C PHE A 34 -21.25 8.54 12.16
N THR A 35 -20.50 8.86 13.21
CA THR A 35 -19.42 8.02 13.72
C THR A 35 -19.57 7.82 15.23
N VAL A 36 -19.15 6.67 15.73
CA VAL A 36 -19.13 6.35 17.16
C VAL A 36 -17.75 5.87 17.56
N PHE A 37 -17.21 6.50 18.61
CA PHE A 37 -15.92 6.16 19.21
C PHE A 37 -16.06 5.87 20.71
N PRO A 38 -15.14 5.13 21.33
CA PRO A 38 -15.06 5.07 22.78
C PRO A 38 -14.71 6.46 23.34
N LYS A 39 -15.27 6.85 24.50
CA LYS A 39 -14.94 8.13 25.15
C LYS A 39 -13.52 8.20 25.67
N GLN A 40 -12.98 7.09 26.12
CA GLN A 40 -11.63 7.00 26.63
C GLN A 40 -10.74 6.34 25.58
N ASP A 41 -9.57 6.91 25.38
CA ASP A 41 -8.53 6.25 24.62
C ASP A 41 -8.12 4.98 25.34
N ASN A 42 -8.18 3.86 24.65
CA ASN A 42 -7.50 2.66 25.12
C ASN A 42 -6.04 2.72 24.66
N ILE A 43 -5.24 1.74 25.06
CA ILE A 43 -3.83 1.62 24.61
C ILE A 43 -3.66 1.62 23.08
N PHE A 44 -4.75 1.49 22.33
CA PHE A 44 -4.80 1.48 20.86
C PHE A 44 -5.26 2.81 20.26
N GLY A 45 -5.38 3.86 21.08
CA GLY A 45 -6.00 5.12 20.69
C GLY A 45 -7.50 4.97 20.39
N ARG A 46 -8.09 6.01 19.81
CA ARG A 46 -9.51 6.03 19.47
C ARG A 46 -9.77 5.29 18.16
N THR A 47 -10.27 4.06 18.26
CA THR A 47 -10.70 3.31 17.08
C THR A 47 -12.20 3.40 16.91
N PRO A 48 -12.71 3.68 15.71
CA PRO A 48 -14.13 3.78 15.46
C PRO A 48 -14.84 2.43 15.75
N LEU A 49 -15.98 2.52 16.38
CA LEU A 49 -16.83 1.37 16.65
C LEU A 49 -17.93 1.22 15.58
N LEU A 50 -18.39 2.36 15.05
CA LEU A 50 -19.46 2.43 14.06
C LEU A 50 -19.22 3.59 13.09
N TRP A 51 -19.43 3.33 11.81
CA TRP A 51 -19.64 4.33 10.75
C TRP A 51 -21.05 4.15 10.21
N ALA A 52 -21.82 5.22 10.10
CA ALA A 52 -23.21 5.10 9.67
C ALA A 52 -23.65 6.20 8.69
N GLU A 53 -24.59 5.83 7.83
CA GLU A 53 -25.34 6.71 6.95
C GLU A 53 -26.65 7.10 7.64
N ALA A 54 -27.02 8.38 7.59
CA ALA A 54 -28.24 8.92 8.13
C ALA A 54 -29.17 9.43 7.03
N LYS A 55 -30.46 9.18 7.12
CA LYS A 55 -31.45 9.71 6.18
C LYS A 55 -32.71 10.18 6.88
N ILE A 56 -33.27 11.30 6.38
CA ILE A 56 -34.56 11.79 6.83
C ILE A 56 -35.69 11.05 6.12
N GLY A 57 -36.69 10.62 6.88
CA GLY A 57 -37.84 9.86 6.35
C GLY A 57 -37.82 8.40 6.74
N ASN A 58 -38.34 7.53 5.87
CA ASN A 58 -38.27 6.08 5.99
C ASN A 58 -37.62 5.51 4.75
N PHE A 59 -36.39 5.12 4.87
CA PHE A 59 -35.53 4.69 3.75
C PHE A 59 -35.31 3.18 3.73
N ASP A 60 -34.98 2.68 2.53
CA ASP A 60 -34.53 1.32 2.39
C ASP A 60 -33.12 1.16 3.00
N VAL A 61 -32.97 0.16 3.87
CA VAL A 61 -31.73 -0.13 4.59
C VAL A 61 -30.59 -0.47 3.63
N THR A 62 -30.88 -1.28 2.60
CA THR A 62 -29.88 -1.67 1.61
C THR A 62 -29.34 -0.45 0.85
N THR A 63 -30.23 0.44 0.44
CA THR A 63 -29.86 1.70 -0.24
C THR A 63 -28.94 2.56 0.61
N MET A 64 -29.23 2.71 1.92
CA MET A 64 -28.36 3.46 2.84
C MET A 64 -26.97 2.82 2.98
N PHE A 65 -26.90 1.50 3.10
CA PHE A 65 -25.60 0.81 3.15
C PHE A 65 -24.81 0.95 1.86
N VAL A 66 -25.46 0.92 0.69
CA VAL A 66 -24.77 1.17 -0.60
C VAL A 66 -24.17 2.58 -0.63
N GLN A 67 -24.92 3.59 -0.19
CA GLN A 67 -24.42 4.96 -0.10
C GLN A 67 -23.20 5.07 0.82
N LEU A 68 -23.29 4.48 2.02
CA LEU A 68 -22.18 4.45 2.96
C LEU A 68 -20.92 3.77 2.38
N ILE A 69 -21.09 2.62 1.73
CA ILE A 69 -19.99 1.89 1.10
C ILE A 69 -19.36 2.72 -0.02
N LEU A 70 -20.13 3.37 -0.87
CA LEU A 70 -19.62 4.25 -1.91
C LEU A 70 -18.91 5.48 -1.31
N THR A 71 -19.42 6.05 -0.22
CA THR A 71 -18.78 7.16 0.51
C THR A 71 -17.42 6.75 1.05
N ILE A 72 -17.33 5.59 1.71
CA ILE A 72 -16.08 5.03 2.24
C ILE A 72 -15.08 4.76 1.11
N GLY A 73 -15.52 4.12 0.04
CA GLY A 73 -14.66 3.77 -1.11
C GLY A 73 -14.15 4.99 -1.85
N LYS A 74 -15.01 5.99 -2.09
CA LYS A 74 -14.64 7.26 -2.74
C LYS A 74 -13.60 8.05 -1.94
N ALA A 75 -13.80 8.16 -0.63
CA ALA A 75 -12.88 8.86 0.27
C ALA A 75 -11.62 8.05 0.60
N ARG A 76 -11.60 6.74 0.26
CA ARG A 76 -10.58 5.79 0.70
C ARG A 76 -10.30 5.89 2.20
N THR A 77 -11.38 5.96 2.97
CA THR A 77 -11.31 6.20 4.42
C THR A 77 -10.46 5.14 5.14
N PHE A 78 -10.45 3.91 4.62
CA PHE A 78 -9.66 2.81 5.13
C PHE A 78 -8.13 2.99 4.96
N ASP A 79 -7.67 3.90 4.10
CA ASP A 79 -6.24 4.19 3.94
C ASP A 79 -5.69 5.04 5.10
N LYS A 80 -6.58 5.80 5.76
CA LYS A 80 -6.21 6.79 6.78
C LYS A 80 -6.67 6.41 8.19
N THR A 81 -7.76 5.66 8.27
CA THR A 81 -8.41 5.33 9.55
C THR A 81 -8.73 3.85 9.58
N LEU A 82 -8.45 3.20 10.71
CA LEU A 82 -8.86 1.81 10.91
C LEU A 82 -10.38 1.66 10.72
N PRO A 83 -10.83 0.60 10.04
CA PRO A 83 -12.25 0.38 9.86
C PRO A 83 -12.97 0.14 11.21
N PRO A 84 -14.25 0.50 11.31
CA PRO A 84 -15.04 0.25 12.49
C PRO A 84 -15.39 -1.25 12.63
N ALA A 85 -15.88 -1.64 13.78
CA ALA A 85 -16.42 -2.99 13.95
C ALA A 85 -17.72 -3.19 13.16
N PHE A 86 -18.54 -2.14 13.06
CA PHE A 86 -19.83 -2.16 12.38
C PHE A 86 -19.99 -1.00 11.40
N LEU A 87 -20.68 -1.27 10.30
CA LEU A 87 -21.34 -0.24 9.51
C LEU A 87 -22.80 -0.13 9.98
N GLY A 88 -23.36 1.08 9.91
CA GLY A 88 -24.72 1.37 10.31
C GLY A 88 -25.48 2.17 9.26
N ALA A 89 -26.79 2.11 9.38
CA ALA A 89 -27.72 2.94 8.61
C ALA A 89 -28.92 3.27 9.46
N PHE A 90 -29.35 4.54 9.50
CA PHE A 90 -30.53 4.89 10.30
C PHE A 90 -31.36 6.00 9.69
N ASP A 91 -32.63 5.95 10.02
CA ASP A 91 -33.65 6.93 9.63
C ASP A 91 -34.54 7.34 10.82
N PHE A 92 -35.67 7.97 10.55
CA PHE A 92 -36.64 8.39 11.59
C PHE A 92 -37.26 7.26 12.38
N LYS A 93 -37.22 6.04 11.87
CA LYS A 93 -37.97 4.90 12.42
C LYS A 93 -37.06 3.83 12.98
N LYS A 94 -35.94 3.55 12.32
CA LYS A 94 -35.14 2.37 12.56
C LYS A 94 -33.65 2.66 12.47
N ILE A 95 -32.85 1.79 13.05
CA ILE A 95 -31.42 1.70 12.91
C ILE A 95 -31.02 0.28 12.54
N ALA A 96 -30.05 0.14 11.67
CA ALA A 96 -29.54 -1.13 11.22
C ALA A 96 -28.02 -1.19 11.38
N PHE A 97 -27.49 -2.39 11.64
CA PHE A 97 -26.07 -2.64 11.81
C PHE A 97 -25.65 -3.86 11.00
N VAL A 98 -24.49 -3.81 10.36
CA VAL A 98 -23.83 -4.96 9.75
C VAL A 98 -22.37 -5.00 10.21
N PRO A 99 -21.83 -6.16 10.63
CA PRO A 99 -20.40 -6.27 10.93
C PRO A 99 -19.56 -5.89 9.70
N TYR A 100 -18.60 -4.99 9.87
CA TYR A 100 -17.74 -4.52 8.76
C TYR A 100 -17.08 -5.69 8.03
N ILE A 101 -16.64 -6.72 8.77
CA ILE A 101 -15.98 -7.91 8.23
C ILE A 101 -16.81 -8.65 7.16
N ASN A 102 -18.15 -8.54 7.22
CA ASN A 102 -19.05 -9.22 6.29
C ASN A 102 -19.15 -8.50 4.93
N VAL A 103 -18.82 -7.20 4.90
CA VAL A 103 -18.85 -6.37 3.68
C VAL A 103 -17.47 -5.91 3.24
N GLN A 104 -16.43 -6.26 3.99
CA GLN A 104 -15.06 -5.82 3.74
C GLN A 104 -14.56 -6.19 2.34
N ASP A 105 -14.94 -7.36 1.83
CA ASP A 105 -14.48 -7.87 0.53
C ASP A 105 -14.97 -7.01 -0.66
N ILE A 106 -15.99 -6.17 -0.46
CA ILE A 106 -16.47 -5.26 -1.49
C ILE A 106 -15.43 -4.21 -1.86
N PHE A 107 -14.63 -3.77 -0.89
CA PHE A 107 -13.57 -2.78 -1.10
C PHE A 107 -12.35 -3.34 -1.85
N TYR A 108 -12.36 -4.64 -2.21
CA TYR A 108 -11.29 -5.28 -2.99
C TYR A 108 -11.48 -5.19 -4.50
N MET A 109 -12.61 -4.66 -4.98
CA MET A 109 -12.86 -4.52 -6.42
C MET A 109 -11.84 -3.58 -7.06
N ASN A 110 -11.08 -4.10 -8.03
CA ASN A 110 -10.04 -3.36 -8.74
C ASN A 110 -10.61 -2.56 -9.93
N ASP A 111 -11.49 -3.17 -10.73
CA ASP A 111 -12.09 -2.55 -11.91
C ASP A 111 -13.41 -1.85 -11.56
N PHE A 112 -13.36 -0.98 -10.56
CA PHE A 112 -14.54 -0.29 -10.06
C PHE A 112 -14.26 1.20 -9.91
N ASN A 113 -15.14 2.03 -10.49
CA ASN A 113 -15.03 3.47 -10.37
C ASN A 113 -15.63 3.97 -9.05
N TRP A 114 -14.80 4.10 -8.02
CA TRP A 114 -15.21 4.64 -6.72
C TRP A 114 -15.53 6.14 -6.74
N ASN A 115 -15.18 6.87 -7.81
CA ASN A 115 -15.37 8.33 -7.88
C ASN A 115 -16.77 8.75 -8.38
N VAL A 116 -17.79 7.99 -8.01
CA VAL A 116 -19.19 8.32 -8.30
C VAL A 116 -19.82 9.09 -7.13
N ALA A 117 -20.94 9.77 -7.38
CA ALA A 117 -21.73 10.40 -6.33
C ALA A 117 -22.53 9.32 -5.58
N PRO A 118 -22.30 9.10 -4.27
CA PRO A 118 -22.98 8.03 -3.52
C PRO A 118 -24.51 8.15 -3.52
N SER A 119 -25.03 9.36 -3.62
CA SER A 119 -26.49 9.65 -3.69
C SER A 119 -27.11 9.43 -5.07
N ASN A 120 -26.32 9.17 -6.11
CA ASN A 120 -26.84 8.89 -7.44
C ASN A 120 -27.13 7.38 -7.60
N HIS A 121 -28.34 6.98 -7.33
CA HIS A 121 -28.79 5.59 -7.36
C HIS A 121 -28.87 4.98 -8.78
N GLU A 122 -28.81 5.79 -9.83
CA GLU A 122 -28.89 5.35 -11.21
C GLU A 122 -27.55 4.91 -11.80
N THR A 123 -26.45 5.18 -11.11
CA THR A 123 -25.12 4.78 -11.58
C THR A 123 -24.97 3.26 -11.64
N LYS A 124 -24.16 2.81 -12.59
CA LYS A 124 -23.81 1.38 -12.75
C LYS A 124 -23.15 0.86 -11.46
N GLU A 125 -22.31 1.68 -10.87
CA GLU A 125 -21.57 1.38 -9.65
C GLU A 125 -22.51 1.16 -8.46
N PHE A 126 -23.51 2.04 -8.30
CA PHE A 126 -24.52 1.90 -7.25
C PHE A 126 -25.29 0.57 -7.39
N LYS A 127 -25.76 0.27 -8.61
CA LYS A 127 -26.50 -0.96 -8.90
C LYS A 127 -25.66 -2.22 -8.65
N LEU A 128 -24.38 -2.18 -9.05
CA LEU A 128 -23.45 -3.30 -8.86
C LEU A 128 -23.16 -3.55 -7.37
N ILE A 129 -22.91 -2.50 -6.58
CA ILE A 129 -22.74 -2.66 -5.12
C ILE A 129 -24.01 -3.22 -4.50
N LYS A 130 -25.18 -2.67 -4.86
CA LYS A 130 -26.49 -3.12 -4.33
C LYS A 130 -26.70 -4.62 -4.57
N GLU A 131 -26.47 -5.10 -5.78
CA GLU A 131 -26.58 -6.52 -6.12
C GLU A 131 -25.64 -7.39 -5.28
N ARG A 132 -24.39 -6.99 -5.14
CA ARG A 132 -23.39 -7.75 -4.39
C ARG A 132 -23.66 -7.84 -2.89
N ILE A 133 -24.18 -6.78 -2.27
CA ILE A 133 -24.39 -6.76 -0.81
C ILE A 133 -25.76 -7.26 -0.41
N GLU A 134 -26.74 -7.31 -1.30
CA GLU A 134 -28.12 -7.64 -0.93
C GLU A 134 -28.25 -8.98 -0.20
N ALA A 135 -27.60 -10.03 -0.69
CA ALA A 135 -27.58 -11.34 -0.05
C ALA A 135 -26.88 -11.31 1.32
N ILE A 136 -25.77 -10.58 1.42
CA ILE A 136 -25.00 -10.42 2.66
C ILE A 136 -25.84 -9.68 3.69
N LEU A 137 -26.50 -8.59 3.30
CA LEU A 137 -27.32 -7.80 4.21
C LEU A 137 -28.54 -8.55 4.70
N LYS A 138 -29.20 -9.34 3.87
CA LYS A 138 -30.35 -10.18 4.27
C LYS A 138 -30.01 -11.14 5.41
N THR A 139 -28.78 -11.65 5.44
CA THR A 139 -28.35 -12.68 6.41
C THR A 139 -27.67 -12.07 7.64
N ASN A 140 -26.97 -10.93 7.49
CA ASN A 140 -26.05 -10.44 8.51
C ASN A 140 -26.43 -9.07 9.08
N THR A 141 -27.59 -8.49 8.72
CA THR A 141 -28.00 -7.18 9.22
C THR A 141 -28.92 -7.31 10.41
N TYR A 142 -28.59 -6.58 11.47
CA TYR A 142 -29.44 -6.41 12.65
C TYR A 142 -30.23 -5.12 12.50
N VAL A 143 -31.56 -5.21 12.45
CA VAL A 143 -32.46 -4.06 12.25
C VAL A 143 -33.36 -3.89 13.46
N TYR A 144 -33.43 -2.67 13.99
CA TYR A 144 -34.23 -2.33 15.18
C TYR A 144 -35.11 -1.12 14.90
N ASP A 145 -36.42 -1.25 15.17
CA ASP A 145 -37.36 -0.11 15.25
C ASP A 145 -37.17 0.57 16.61
N TYR A 146 -36.93 1.88 16.62
CA TYR A 146 -36.70 2.62 17.88
C TYR A 146 -37.76 2.51 18.94
N GLN A 147 -39.02 2.26 18.54
CA GLN A 147 -40.14 2.17 19.47
C GLN A 147 -40.48 0.72 19.83
N LYS A 148 -40.41 -0.19 18.87
CA LYS A 148 -40.78 -1.58 19.06
C LYS A 148 -39.69 -2.40 19.71
N ASP A 149 -38.45 -2.15 19.32
CA ASP A 149 -37.28 -2.97 19.66
C ASP A 149 -36.34 -2.23 20.63
N GLU A 150 -36.84 -1.26 21.39
CA GLU A 150 -36.01 -0.39 22.25
C GLU A 150 -35.09 -1.18 23.19
N LYS A 151 -35.63 -2.22 23.84
CA LYS A 151 -34.87 -3.06 24.77
C LYS A 151 -33.78 -3.85 24.07
N ASP A 152 -34.10 -4.42 22.92
CA ASP A 152 -33.17 -5.25 22.15
C ASP A 152 -32.09 -4.39 21.54
N LEU A 153 -32.39 -3.18 21.05
CA LEU A 153 -31.41 -2.21 20.57
C LEU A 153 -30.44 -1.79 21.68
N LYS A 154 -30.92 -1.48 22.88
CA LYS A 154 -30.08 -1.18 24.04
C LYS A 154 -29.13 -2.33 24.37
N THR A 155 -29.68 -3.54 24.38
CA THR A 155 -28.91 -4.77 24.65
C THR A 155 -27.85 -5.00 23.54
N PHE A 156 -28.22 -4.81 22.26
CA PHE A 156 -27.28 -4.94 21.15
C PHE A 156 -26.15 -3.95 21.28
N ILE A 157 -26.44 -2.67 21.52
CA ILE A 157 -25.38 -1.63 21.66
C ILE A 157 -24.46 -1.96 22.84
N ALA A 158 -24.98 -2.36 23.97
CA ALA A 158 -24.20 -2.70 25.17
C ALA A 158 -23.31 -3.95 24.96
N ASN A 159 -23.79 -4.96 24.24
CA ASN A 159 -23.09 -6.23 24.10
C ASN A 159 -22.23 -6.32 22.85
N ASN A 160 -22.58 -5.60 21.78
CA ASN A 160 -21.87 -5.69 20.50
C ASN A 160 -21.09 -4.44 20.18
N ILE A 161 -21.66 -3.24 20.30
CA ILE A 161 -20.92 -2.01 20.01
C ILE A 161 -19.91 -1.70 21.12
N ALA A 162 -20.31 -1.78 22.38
CA ALA A 162 -19.42 -1.51 23.52
C ALA A 162 -18.29 -2.54 23.65
N LYS A 163 -18.54 -3.79 23.28
CA LYS A 163 -17.55 -4.89 23.30
C LYS A 163 -16.96 -5.21 21.93
N ALA A 164 -17.19 -4.38 20.94
CA ALA A 164 -16.76 -4.62 19.56
C ALA A 164 -15.26 -4.80 19.41
N THR A 165 -14.48 -4.29 20.34
CA THR A 165 -13.03 -4.50 20.41
C THR A 165 -12.61 -5.93 20.75
N GLU A 166 -13.54 -6.75 21.29
CA GLU A 166 -13.23 -8.12 21.74
C GLU A 166 -13.75 -9.22 20.78
N LEU A 167 -14.78 -8.93 19.98
CA LEU A 167 -15.57 -9.96 19.32
C LEU A 167 -15.29 -10.21 17.83
N SER A 168 -14.62 -9.32 17.12
CA SER A 168 -14.31 -9.54 15.70
C SER A 168 -12.90 -9.12 15.35
N LYS A 169 -12.02 -10.11 15.14
CA LYS A 169 -10.69 -9.85 14.58
C LYS A 169 -10.84 -9.33 13.15
N ILE A 170 -10.32 -8.13 12.91
CA ILE A 170 -10.28 -7.52 11.57
C ILE A 170 -9.33 -8.35 10.70
N LYS A 171 -9.80 -8.81 9.55
CA LYS A 171 -8.94 -9.45 8.55
C LYS A 171 -7.97 -8.42 7.98
N ILE A 172 -6.71 -8.79 7.87
CA ILE A 172 -5.68 -7.92 7.30
C ILE A 172 -5.62 -8.13 5.79
N ASP A 173 -5.70 -7.03 5.04
CA ASP A 173 -5.79 -7.01 3.59
C ASP A 173 -4.99 -5.85 2.97
N LYS A 174 -5.06 -5.72 1.63
CA LYS A 174 -4.38 -4.66 0.88
C LYS A 174 -4.77 -3.23 1.27
N ASN A 175 -5.93 -3.03 1.91
CA ASN A 175 -6.45 -1.71 2.22
C ASN A 175 -6.12 -1.25 3.65
N ASN A 176 -5.94 -2.18 4.58
CA ASN A 176 -5.76 -1.84 5.99
C ASN A 176 -4.37 -2.13 6.57
N PHE A 177 -3.48 -2.83 5.83
CA PHE A 177 -2.15 -3.16 6.35
C PHE A 177 -1.29 -1.93 6.69
N ILE A 178 -1.47 -0.81 5.97
CA ILE A 178 -0.77 0.46 6.25
C ILE A 178 -1.27 1.13 7.54
N PRO A 179 -2.59 1.38 7.73
CA PRO A 179 -3.11 1.88 9.01
C PRO A 179 -2.72 1.01 10.20
N ILE A 180 -2.70 -0.32 10.05
CA ILE A 180 -2.25 -1.24 11.09
C ILE A 180 -0.75 -1.06 11.39
N TYR A 181 0.08 -0.85 10.35
CA TYR A 181 1.50 -0.55 10.51
C TYR A 181 1.74 0.74 11.31
N LEU A 182 1.02 1.80 11.00
CA LEU A 182 1.16 3.06 11.74
C LEU A 182 0.85 2.88 13.23
N ARG A 183 -0.20 2.10 13.54
CA ARG A 183 -0.52 1.73 14.94
C ARG A 183 0.53 0.81 15.56
N TRP A 184 1.08 -0.11 14.79
CA TRP A 184 2.17 -0.96 15.24
C TRP A 184 3.41 -0.16 15.60
N LEU A 185 3.77 0.86 14.82
CA LEU A 185 4.87 1.78 15.12
C LEU A 185 4.68 2.52 16.46
N GLU A 186 3.46 2.94 16.75
CA GLU A 186 3.12 3.66 17.97
C GLU A 186 3.11 2.75 19.22
N ILE A 187 2.56 1.55 19.09
CA ILE A 187 2.21 0.69 20.21
C ILE A 187 3.21 -0.46 20.41
N ILE A 188 3.57 -1.15 19.34
CA ILE A 188 4.38 -2.38 19.44
C ILE A 188 5.87 -2.09 19.36
N LYS A 189 6.30 -1.28 18.38
CA LYS A 189 7.73 -0.96 18.19
C LYS A 189 8.44 -0.50 19.48
N PRO A 190 7.88 0.40 20.33
CA PRO A 190 8.53 0.81 21.57
C PRO A 190 8.69 -0.32 22.60
N ASN A 191 7.88 -1.38 22.47
CA ASN A 191 7.89 -2.55 23.33
C ASN A 191 8.83 -3.66 22.86
N ILE A 192 9.40 -3.54 21.66
CA ILE A 192 10.42 -4.49 21.15
C ILE A 192 11.78 -4.06 21.69
N ASP A 193 12.44 -4.96 22.43
CA ASP A 193 13.73 -4.69 23.07
C ASP A 193 14.90 -4.98 22.11
N VAL A 194 15.14 -4.02 21.21
CA VAL A 194 16.21 -4.10 20.22
C VAL A 194 16.91 -2.73 20.11
N ASN A 195 18.18 -2.75 19.71
CA ASN A 195 18.90 -1.52 19.39
C ASN A 195 18.58 -1.10 17.95
N TRP A 196 17.60 -0.19 17.80
CA TRP A 196 17.11 0.27 16.49
C TRP A 196 18.18 0.96 15.65
N ASP A 197 19.21 1.58 16.26
CA ASP A 197 20.30 2.20 15.50
C ASP A 197 21.23 1.16 14.88
N THR A 198 21.48 0.07 15.58
CA THR A 198 22.24 -1.06 15.05
C THR A 198 21.50 -1.75 13.91
N ILE A 199 20.18 -1.91 14.06
CA ILE A 199 19.29 -2.50 13.05
C ILE A 199 19.27 -1.65 11.78
N LYS A 200 19.10 -0.33 11.92
CA LYS A 200 19.13 0.60 10.76
C LYS A 200 20.47 0.61 10.04
N LYS A 201 21.59 0.49 10.76
CA LYS A 201 22.93 0.37 10.14
C LYS A 201 23.06 -0.92 9.32
N ALA A 202 22.31 -1.94 9.64
CA ALA A 202 22.23 -3.20 8.91
C ALA A 202 21.21 -3.17 7.76
N ASN A 203 20.66 -1.99 7.41
CA ASN A 203 19.61 -1.79 6.41
C ASN A 203 18.29 -2.51 6.67
N ILE A 204 18.02 -2.90 7.91
CA ILE A 204 16.74 -3.48 8.32
C ILE A 204 15.81 -2.33 8.74
N LEU A 205 14.63 -2.28 8.15
CA LEU A 205 13.65 -1.23 8.38
C LEU A 205 12.61 -1.65 9.43
N ASP A 206 11.96 -0.67 10.02
CA ASP A 206 10.81 -0.90 10.91
C ASP A 206 9.71 -1.71 10.21
N SER A 207 9.52 -1.49 8.90
CA SER A 207 8.60 -2.25 8.06
C SER A 207 8.94 -3.73 7.95
N ASP A 208 10.20 -4.11 8.01
CA ASP A 208 10.61 -5.51 7.96
C ASP A 208 10.19 -6.25 9.24
N PHE A 209 10.34 -5.60 10.40
CA PHE A 209 9.85 -6.13 11.67
C PHE A 209 8.33 -6.25 11.70
N TYR A 210 7.64 -5.21 11.22
CA TYR A 210 6.19 -5.26 11.11
C TYR A 210 5.73 -6.40 10.21
N LEU A 211 6.33 -6.57 9.03
CA LEU A 211 5.97 -7.66 8.12
C LEU A 211 6.23 -9.01 8.75
N ALA A 212 7.35 -9.19 9.44
CA ALA A 212 7.64 -10.43 10.14
C ALA A 212 6.58 -10.75 11.20
N ASP A 213 6.19 -9.75 12.00
CA ASP A 213 5.16 -9.87 13.03
C ASP A 213 3.77 -10.10 12.41
N LEU A 214 3.46 -9.43 11.30
CA LEU A 214 2.21 -9.54 10.55
C LEU A 214 1.97 -10.96 9.99
N PHE A 215 3.03 -11.67 9.59
CA PHE A 215 2.95 -13.00 9.00
C PHE A 215 2.99 -14.15 10.01
N VAL A 216 2.98 -13.86 11.30
CA VAL A 216 2.79 -14.87 12.34
C VAL A 216 1.43 -15.58 12.18
N ASP A 217 1.37 -16.90 12.27
CA ASP A 217 0.10 -17.62 12.25
C ASP A 217 -0.46 -17.77 13.67
N ASP A 218 -1.50 -17.01 13.96
CA ASP A 218 -2.18 -17.05 15.26
C ASP A 218 -2.82 -18.40 15.60
N LYS A 219 -2.94 -19.34 14.65
CA LYS A 219 -3.47 -20.67 14.90
C LYS A 219 -2.43 -21.59 15.54
N ASP A 220 -1.17 -21.38 15.16
CA ASP A 220 -0.06 -22.21 15.63
C ASP A 220 0.54 -21.67 16.94
N THR A 221 0.21 -20.44 17.31
CA THR A 221 0.76 -19.72 18.46
C THR A 221 -0.13 -19.78 19.71
N GLN A 222 -0.67 -20.94 20.07
CA GLN A 222 -1.36 -21.12 21.37
C GLN A 222 -0.40 -21.05 22.58
N LYS A 223 0.90 -21.11 22.36
CA LYS A 223 1.97 -20.80 23.33
C LYS A 223 2.94 -19.85 22.66
N ILE A 224 2.69 -18.57 22.82
CA ILE A 224 3.51 -17.52 22.25
C ILE A 224 4.85 -17.46 23.02
N ASP A 225 5.84 -18.17 22.54
CA ASP A 225 7.23 -17.78 22.66
C ASP A 225 7.52 -16.85 21.46
N ASP A 226 6.96 -15.63 21.54
CA ASP A 226 6.88 -14.70 20.42
C ASP A 226 8.24 -14.32 19.85
N ASP A 227 9.28 -14.38 20.67
CA ASP A 227 10.63 -13.97 20.32
C ASP A 227 11.25 -14.83 19.20
N LEU A 228 11.01 -16.14 19.21
CA LEU A 228 11.50 -17.06 18.17
C LEU A 228 10.69 -16.94 16.88
N THR A 229 9.38 -16.73 17.00
CA THR A 229 8.45 -16.66 15.86
C THR A 229 8.68 -15.42 15.01
N ILE A 230 8.90 -14.24 15.64
CA ILE A 230 9.23 -13.01 14.92
C ILE A 230 10.54 -13.18 14.14
N ARG A 231 11.58 -13.76 14.72
CA ARG A 231 12.86 -14.01 14.05
C ARG A 231 12.74 -14.95 12.86
N ASP A 232 12.00 -16.03 13.01
CA ASP A 232 11.82 -17.01 11.94
C ASP A 232 11.01 -16.42 10.79
N ASN A 233 9.98 -15.62 11.08
CA ASN A 233 9.21 -14.89 10.07
C ASN A 233 10.02 -13.77 9.41
N LEU A 234 10.84 -13.05 10.16
CA LEU A 234 11.75 -12.05 9.62
C LEU A 234 12.71 -12.66 8.61
N PHE A 235 13.26 -13.83 8.90
CA PHE A 235 14.10 -14.59 7.97
C PHE A 235 13.34 -14.98 6.69
N VAL A 236 12.08 -15.42 6.81
CA VAL A 236 11.24 -15.79 5.65
C VAL A 236 10.92 -14.55 4.82
N VAL A 237 10.57 -13.42 5.46
CA VAL A 237 10.30 -12.16 4.77
C VAL A 237 11.54 -11.69 4.03
N PHE A 238 12.71 -11.70 4.65
CA PHE A 238 13.96 -11.32 4.00
C PHE A 238 14.31 -12.26 2.84
N LYS A 239 14.13 -13.56 2.99
CA LYS A 239 14.34 -14.52 1.93
C LYS A 239 13.42 -14.26 0.73
N ASN A 240 12.14 -14.01 0.98
CA ASN A 240 11.15 -13.72 -0.07
C ASN A 240 11.40 -12.38 -0.77
N GLN A 241 12.06 -11.44 -0.10
CA GLN A 241 12.47 -10.15 -0.66
C GLN A 241 13.86 -10.15 -1.27
N GLY A 242 14.53 -11.30 -1.28
CA GLY A 242 15.87 -11.46 -1.83
C GLY A 242 17.01 -10.96 -0.95
N TYR A 243 16.82 -10.80 0.35
CA TYR A 243 17.91 -10.54 1.28
C TYR A 243 18.56 -11.85 1.72
N LYS A 244 19.84 -12.05 1.44
CA LYS A 244 20.64 -13.17 1.99
C LYS A 244 21.11 -12.85 3.40
N ILE A 245 20.20 -12.89 4.35
CA ILE A 245 20.59 -12.85 5.74
C ILE A 245 20.48 -14.29 6.26
N ALA A 246 21.61 -14.94 6.50
CA ALA A 246 21.61 -16.26 7.10
C ALA A 246 20.92 -16.18 8.48
N LYS A 247 20.19 -17.25 8.84
CA LYS A 247 19.49 -17.33 10.15
C LYS A 247 20.45 -17.07 11.33
N GLU A 248 21.71 -17.50 11.17
CA GLU A 248 22.80 -17.26 12.12
C GLU A 248 23.16 -15.77 12.25
N ASN A 249 23.15 -15.03 11.15
CA ASN A 249 23.44 -13.59 11.15
C ASN A 249 22.30 -12.80 11.79
N ILE A 250 21.05 -13.22 11.60
CA ILE A 250 19.89 -12.62 12.29
C ILE A 250 20.04 -12.85 13.80
N LYS A 251 20.44 -14.05 14.23
CA LYS A 251 20.71 -14.33 15.66
C LYS A 251 21.82 -13.44 16.23
N GLN A 252 22.89 -13.22 15.47
CA GLN A 252 24.00 -12.35 15.91
C GLN A 252 23.57 -10.87 15.97
N MET A 253 22.72 -10.43 15.05
CA MET A 253 22.22 -9.05 15.01
C MET A 253 21.30 -8.72 16.20
N PHE A 254 20.61 -9.73 16.75
CA PHE A 254 19.64 -9.54 17.83
C PHE A 254 20.07 -10.14 19.18
N ASP A 255 21.36 -10.43 19.36
CA ASP A 255 21.92 -10.95 20.62
C ASP A 255 20.99 -11.94 21.34
N ALA A 256 20.68 -13.04 20.67
CA ALA A 256 19.95 -14.21 21.15
C ALA A 256 18.42 -14.13 21.30
N SER A 257 17.77 -13.00 21.54
CA SER A 257 16.31 -12.94 21.59
C SER A 257 15.73 -11.55 21.32
N ILE A 258 14.69 -11.49 20.46
CA ILE A 258 13.83 -10.32 20.35
C ILE A 258 12.86 -10.40 21.53
N ASN A 259 13.09 -9.59 22.56
CA ASN A 259 12.27 -9.58 23.76
C ASN A 259 11.16 -8.53 23.63
N ILE A 260 9.96 -8.89 24.07
CA ILE A 260 8.82 -7.97 24.14
C ILE A 260 8.67 -7.50 25.59
N LYS A 261 8.94 -6.21 25.84
CA LYS A 261 8.90 -5.60 27.19
C LYS A 261 7.52 -5.69 27.83
N ASN A 262 6.46 -5.48 27.06
CA ASN A 262 5.08 -5.55 27.53
C ASN A 262 4.27 -6.56 26.70
N LYS A 263 4.26 -7.79 27.17
CA LYS A 263 3.55 -8.91 26.52
C LYS A 263 2.03 -8.70 26.50
N GLU A 264 1.46 -8.06 27.52
CA GLU A 264 0.02 -7.80 27.56
C GLU A 264 -0.41 -6.82 26.45
N THR A 265 0.30 -5.70 26.28
CA THR A 265 0.06 -4.75 25.20
C THR A 265 0.16 -5.42 23.82
N TYR A 266 1.18 -6.24 23.60
CA TYR A 266 1.39 -6.99 22.37
C TYR A 266 0.22 -7.96 22.09
N GLN A 267 -0.17 -8.76 23.08
CA GLN A 267 -1.29 -9.70 22.95
C GLN A 267 -2.61 -8.99 22.70
N GLN A 268 -2.87 -7.87 23.38
CA GLN A 268 -4.09 -7.08 23.17
C GLN A 268 -4.14 -6.49 21.75
N PHE A 269 -3.01 -6.03 21.22
CA PHE A 269 -2.92 -5.53 19.85
C PHE A 269 -3.36 -6.63 18.85
N TRP A 270 -2.76 -7.80 18.93
CA TRP A 270 -3.05 -8.90 18.00
C TRP A 270 -4.36 -9.65 18.31
N LYS A 271 -4.98 -9.44 19.44
CA LYS A 271 -6.39 -9.87 19.65
C LYS A 271 -7.36 -9.17 18.71
N ARG A 272 -7.02 -7.96 18.24
CA ARG A 272 -7.87 -7.16 17.37
C ARG A 272 -7.74 -7.51 15.90
N TYR A 273 -6.58 -7.94 15.46
CA TYR A 273 -6.30 -8.24 14.06
C TYR A 273 -6.09 -9.74 13.86
N LYS A 274 -6.57 -10.25 12.71
CA LYS A 274 -6.37 -11.67 12.36
C LYS A 274 -5.10 -11.82 11.55
N ARG A 275 -4.08 -12.45 12.14
CA ARG A 275 -2.86 -12.86 11.47
C ARG A 275 -2.95 -14.31 10.98
N PRO A 276 -2.24 -14.71 9.93
CA PRO A 276 -1.58 -13.83 8.95
C PRO A 276 -2.59 -13.11 8.05
N PRO A 277 -2.18 -12.18 7.17
CA PRO A 277 -3.05 -11.54 6.20
C PRO A 277 -3.81 -12.54 5.33
N ILE A 278 -4.91 -12.08 4.73
CA ILE A 278 -5.68 -12.87 3.77
C ILE A 278 -4.74 -13.36 2.66
N GLU A 279 -4.75 -14.65 2.37
CA GLU A 279 -3.80 -15.32 1.49
C GLU A 279 -3.63 -14.64 0.12
N GLN A 280 -4.73 -14.28 -0.52
CA GLN A 280 -4.74 -13.59 -1.82
C GLN A 280 -4.03 -12.22 -1.82
N PHE A 281 -3.77 -11.61 -0.66
CA PHE A 281 -3.09 -10.31 -0.54
C PHE A 281 -1.69 -10.40 0.07
N ARG A 282 -1.20 -11.58 0.42
CA ARG A 282 0.12 -11.73 1.05
C ARG A 282 1.23 -11.23 0.14
N ASP A 283 1.24 -11.68 -1.11
CA ASP A 283 2.23 -11.26 -2.10
C ASP A 283 2.14 -9.75 -2.36
N TYR A 284 0.92 -9.23 -2.53
CA TYR A 284 0.70 -7.79 -2.67
C TYR A 284 1.29 -6.98 -1.51
N ILE A 285 1.07 -7.40 -0.26
CA ILE A 285 1.57 -6.70 0.93
C ILE A 285 3.11 -6.73 0.97
N ILE A 286 3.73 -7.84 0.61
CA ILE A 286 5.19 -7.98 0.54
C ILE A 286 5.75 -7.09 -0.59
N GLU A 287 5.16 -7.13 -1.78
CA GLU A 287 5.58 -6.32 -2.93
C GLU A 287 5.41 -4.81 -2.67
N ARG A 288 4.40 -4.42 -1.89
CA ARG A 288 4.09 -3.04 -1.56
C ARG A 288 4.65 -2.57 -0.22
N ARG A 289 5.73 -3.19 0.23
CA ARG A 289 6.51 -2.74 1.39
C ARG A 289 6.94 -1.27 1.29
N ASP A 290 7.14 -0.76 0.07
CA ASP A 290 7.41 0.65 -0.20
C ASP A 290 6.37 1.59 0.42
N LEU A 291 5.11 1.16 0.51
CA LEU A 291 4.03 1.94 1.13
C LEU A 291 4.19 2.08 2.66
N LEU A 292 4.96 1.21 3.29
CA LEU A 292 5.27 1.27 4.72
C LEU A 292 6.43 2.22 5.04
N VAL A 293 7.20 2.62 4.03
CA VAL A 293 8.27 3.61 4.21
C VAL A 293 7.66 5.00 4.21
N PRO A 294 8.04 5.90 5.14
CA PRO A 294 7.54 7.28 5.18
C PRO A 294 7.68 7.98 3.83
N GLN A 295 6.68 8.76 3.46
CA GLN A 295 6.60 9.40 2.15
C GLN A 295 7.82 10.29 1.86
N ASP A 296 8.31 11.01 2.86
CA ASP A 296 9.50 11.86 2.75
C ASP A 296 10.79 11.07 2.44
N ILE A 297 10.89 9.83 2.92
CA ILE A 297 12.00 8.93 2.60
C ILE A 297 11.85 8.38 1.18
N ARG A 298 10.62 8.00 0.77
CA ARG A 298 10.34 7.54 -0.59
C ARG A 298 10.61 8.62 -1.62
N GLU A 299 10.16 9.84 -1.36
CA GLU A 299 10.37 11.00 -2.24
C GLU A 299 11.86 11.36 -2.34
N ARG A 300 12.62 11.29 -1.24
CA ARG A 300 14.07 11.55 -1.25
C ARG A 300 14.85 10.52 -2.06
N LYS A 301 14.47 9.25 -1.99
CA LYS A 301 15.11 8.17 -2.73
C LYS A 301 14.56 8.01 -4.16
N GLY A 302 13.40 8.60 -4.46
CA GLY A 302 12.71 8.41 -5.74
C GLY A 302 12.32 6.94 -6.01
N ALA A 303 12.35 6.10 -4.96
CA ALA A 303 12.17 4.66 -5.09
C ALA A 303 10.69 4.30 -5.07
N PHE A 304 10.12 4.12 -6.25
CA PHE A 304 8.76 3.62 -6.46
C PHE A 304 8.81 2.28 -7.18
N PHE A 305 8.33 1.22 -6.51
CA PHE A 305 8.24 -0.09 -7.14
C PHE A 305 7.01 -0.18 -8.04
N THR A 306 7.20 -0.64 -9.27
CA THR A 306 6.09 -0.81 -10.21
C THR A 306 5.28 -2.07 -9.85
N PRO A 307 3.97 -1.98 -9.56
CA PRO A 307 3.14 -3.14 -9.29
C PRO A 307 3.03 -4.07 -10.52
N LEU A 308 2.98 -5.38 -10.28
CA LEU A 308 3.00 -6.42 -11.33
C LEU A 308 1.91 -6.22 -12.41
N GLN A 309 0.69 -5.84 -12.02
CA GLN A 309 -0.38 -5.55 -12.98
C GLN A 309 -0.03 -4.45 -14.00
N TRP A 310 0.73 -3.44 -13.59
CA TRP A 310 1.21 -2.38 -14.49
C TRP A 310 2.38 -2.86 -15.35
N VAL A 311 3.22 -3.74 -14.80
CA VAL A 311 4.30 -4.39 -15.56
C VAL A 311 3.70 -5.22 -16.69
N GLU A 312 2.75 -6.09 -16.40
CA GLU A 312 2.05 -6.92 -17.39
C GLU A 312 1.35 -6.09 -18.46
N LEU A 313 0.67 -5.01 -18.04
CA LEU A 313 -0.02 -4.12 -18.98
C LEU A 313 0.98 -3.40 -19.90
N SER A 314 2.07 -2.88 -19.37
CA SER A 314 3.09 -2.18 -20.17
C SER A 314 3.80 -3.12 -21.14
N GLN A 315 4.05 -4.37 -20.77
CA GLN A 315 4.61 -5.38 -21.66
C GLN A 315 3.64 -5.74 -22.82
N LYS A 316 2.32 -5.71 -22.59
CA LYS A 316 1.32 -5.82 -23.67
C LYS A 316 1.36 -4.62 -24.61
N TYR A 317 1.55 -3.40 -24.10
CA TYR A 317 1.73 -2.23 -24.96
C TYR A 317 3.01 -2.34 -25.81
N LEU A 318 4.10 -2.85 -25.22
CA LEU A 318 5.32 -3.13 -25.98
C LEU A 318 5.10 -4.16 -27.09
N ALA A 319 4.41 -5.27 -26.78
CA ALA A 319 4.06 -6.28 -27.78
C ALA A 319 3.18 -5.71 -28.91
N ASN A 320 2.21 -4.85 -28.58
CA ASN A 320 1.36 -4.19 -29.58
C ASN A 320 2.16 -3.22 -30.47
N TYR A 321 3.19 -2.57 -29.95
CA TYR A 321 3.99 -1.59 -30.70
C TYR A 321 5.13 -2.23 -31.50
N LEU A 322 5.84 -3.21 -30.90
CA LEU A 322 7.06 -3.83 -31.47
C LEU A 322 6.77 -5.17 -32.18
N GLY A 323 5.60 -5.76 -31.95
CA GLY A 323 5.22 -7.10 -32.42
C GLY A 323 5.27 -8.16 -31.33
N GLU A 324 4.51 -9.23 -31.48
CA GLU A 324 4.37 -10.30 -30.47
C GLU A 324 5.72 -10.97 -30.09
N ASN A 325 6.66 -11.03 -31.04
CA ASN A 325 7.97 -11.66 -30.85
C ASN A 325 9.04 -10.67 -30.39
N TRP A 326 8.67 -9.48 -29.92
CA TRP A 326 9.61 -8.42 -29.59
C TRP A 326 10.72 -8.83 -28.59
N GLN A 327 10.44 -9.72 -27.67
CA GLN A 327 11.41 -10.17 -26.67
C GLN A 327 12.54 -11.02 -27.25
N GLU A 328 12.32 -11.66 -28.41
CA GLU A 328 13.35 -12.40 -29.17
C GLU A 328 14.15 -11.48 -30.10
N GLU A 329 13.52 -10.40 -30.56
CA GLU A 329 14.10 -9.51 -31.59
C GLU A 329 14.78 -8.28 -31.01
N TYR A 330 14.42 -7.87 -29.79
CA TYR A 330 14.92 -6.66 -29.15
C TYR A 330 15.73 -6.98 -27.89
N TYR A 331 16.67 -6.09 -27.60
CA TYR A 331 17.37 -6.04 -26.33
C TYR A 331 16.59 -5.16 -25.35
N VAL A 332 16.62 -5.47 -24.07
CA VAL A 332 15.95 -4.71 -23.02
C VAL A 332 16.97 -4.25 -21.98
N TRP A 333 16.96 -2.98 -21.66
CA TRP A 333 17.76 -2.45 -20.56
C TRP A 333 16.89 -1.61 -19.63
N ASP A 334 16.81 -2.05 -18.37
CA ASP A 334 16.28 -1.23 -17.29
C ASP A 334 17.46 -0.57 -16.56
N CYS A 335 17.68 0.72 -16.82
CA CYS A 335 18.80 1.47 -16.24
C CYS A 335 18.45 2.10 -14.87
N ALA A 336 17.26 1.86 -14.35
CA ALA A 336 16.79 2.25 -13.03
C ALA A 336 16.05 1.10 -12.33
N ALA A 337 16.56 -0.13 -12.49
CA ALA A 337 15.87 -1.37 -12.22
C ALA A 337 15.42 -1.56 -10.75
N GLY A 338 16.07 -0.88 -9.78
CA GLY A 338 15.84 -1.15 -8.38
C GLY A 338 16.03 -2.65 -8.10
N THR A 339 14.99 -3.32 -7.61
CA THR A 339 15.02 -4.76 -7.37
C THR A 339 14.59 -5.62 -8.57
N GLY A 340 14.43 -5.03 -9.77
CA GLY A 340 14.10 -5.76 -10.99
C GLY A 340 12.62 -6.08 -11.22
N ASN A 341 11.71 -5.38 -10.56
CA ASN A 341 10.27 -5.65 -10.67
C ASN A 341 9.72 -5.45 -12.09
N LEU A 342 10.24 -4.46 -12.81
CA LEU A 342 9.80 -4.14 -14.17
C LEU A 342 10.14 -5.26 -15.18
N LEU A 343 11.14 -6.06 -14.88
CA LEU A 343 11.64 -7.13 -15.73
C LEU A 343 10.94 -8.49 -15.50
N VAL A 344 10.01 -8.54 -14.53
CA VAL A 344 9.24 -9.77 -14.24
C VAL A 344 8.36 -10.12 -15.44
N GLY A 345 8.33 -11.39 -15.82
CA GLY A 345 7.55 -11.90 -16.95
C GLY A 345 8.25 -11.83 -18.31
N LEU A 346 9.41 -11.18 -18.42
CA LEU A 346 10.21 -11.23 -19.64
C LEU A 346 10.82 -12.62 -19.83
N THR A 347 10.83 -13.12 -21.08
CA THR A 347 11.12 -14.52 -21.40
C THR A 347 12.54 -14.78 -21.86
N ASN A 348 13.22 -13.80 -22.50
CA ASN A 348 14.56 -14.00 -23.06
C ASN A 348 15.65 -13.34 -22.22
N LYS A 349 16.16 -14.06 -21.23
CA LYS A 349 17.20 -13.57 -20.31
C LYS A 349 18.51 -13.12 -20.98
N TYR A 350 18.80 -13.63 -22.19
CA TYR A 350 20.03 -13.29 -22.94
C TYR A 350 19.98 -11.87 -23.50
N ASN A 351 18.78 -11.32 -23.66
CA ASN A 351 18.53 -9.99 -24.19
C ASN A 351 18.21 -8.95 -23.10
N ILE A 352 18.26 -9.30 -21.81
CA ILE A 352 17.85 -8.41 -20.72
C ILE A 352 19.05 -7.95 -19.91
N TRP A 353 19.18 -6.65 -19.70
CA TRP A 353 20.14 -6.01 -18.77
C TRP A 353 19.39 -5.21 -17.72
N ALA A 354 19.94 -5.22 -16.50
CA ALA A 354 19.41 -4.49 -15.37
C ALA A 354 20.53 -3.76 -14.63
N SER A 355 20.37 -2.47 -14.43
CA SER A 355 21.31 -1.71 -13.61
C SER A 355 20.59 -0.81 -12.63
N THR A 356 21.22 -0.60 -11.48
CA THR A 356 20.68 0.21 -10.39
C THR A 356 21.81 0.94 -9.66
N LEU A 357 21.46 2.05 -8.99
CA LEU A 357 22.40 2.84 -8.21
C LEU A 357 22.90 2.11 -6.97
N ASP A 358 22.04 1.34 -6.31
CA ASP A 358 22.32 0.71 -5.01
C ASP A 358 22.83 -0.73 -5.19
N GLN A 359 24.01 -1.01 -4.61
CA GLN A 359 24.58 -2.36 -4.59
C GLN A 359 23.69 -3.36 -3.82
N ALA A 360 22.87 -2.91 -2.88
CA ALA A 360 21.93 -3.76 -2.20
C ALA A 360 20.84 -4.30 -3.15
N ASP A 361 20.36 -3.45 -4.07
CA ASP A 361 19.37 -3.87 -5.08
C ASP A 361 19.95 -4.87 -6.07
N VAL A 362 21.24 -4.71 -6.45
CA VAL A 362 21.95 -5.71 -7.29
C VAL A 362 21.96 -7.08 -6.61
N LYS A 363 22.27 -7.12 -5.31
CA LYS A 363 22.26 -8.37 -4.55
C LYS A 363 20.86 -9.00 -4.53
N VAL A 364 19.82 -8.21 -4.36
CA VAL A 364 18.42 -8.67 -4.41
C VAL A 364 18.11 -9.30 -5.78
N MET A 365 18.52 -8.66 -6.87
CA MET A 365 18.29 -9.23 -8.20
C MET A 365 19.08 -10.53 -8.42
N HIS A 366 20.34 -10.63 -7.96
CA HIS A 366 21.10 -11.88 -8.03
C HIS A 366 20.41 -13.01 -7.26
N GLU A 367 19.85 -12.73 -6.10
CA GLU A 367 19.09 -13.71 -5.33
C GLU A 367 17.79 -14.15 -6.03
N ARG A 368 17.10 -13.21 -6.66
CA ARG A 368 15.95 -13.55 -7.52
C ARG A 368 16.34 -14.50 -8.65
N ILE A 369 17.54 -14.33 -9.24
CA ILE A 369 18.07 -15.24 -10.25
C ILE A 369 18.29 -16.62 -9.69
N GLU A 370 18.88 -16.76 -8.51
CA GLU A 370 19.03 -18.07 -7.81
C GLU A 370 17.68 -18.75 -7.52
N HIS A 371 16.61 -17.98 -7.37
CA HIS A 371 15.24 -18.46 -7.16
C HIS A 371 14.40 -18.57 -8.44
N GLY A 372 15.02 -18.48 -9.61
CA GLY A 372 14.37 -18.72 -10.89
C GLY A 372 13.92 -17.49 -11.66
N ALA A 373 14.32 -16.28 -11.26
CA ALA A 373 14.08 -15.09 -12.09
C ALA A 373 14.84 -15.23 -13.42
N ASN A 374 14.17 -14.85 -14.51
CA ASN A 374 14.69 -15.01 -15.86
C ASN A 374 15.64 -13.88 -16.26
N LEU A 375 16.75 -13.79 -15.54
CA LEU A 375 17.86 -12.85 -15.75
C LEU A 375 19.19 -13.59 -15.73
N LEU A 376 20.23 -13.02 -16.33
CA LEU A 376 21.60 -13.51 -16.20
C LEU A 376 22.33 -12.72 -15.12
N GLU A 377 23.12 -13.39 -14.28
CA GLU A 377 23.86 -12.78 -13.18
C GLU A 377 24.83 -11.67 -13.70
N ASN A 378 25.55 -11.95 -14.79
CA ASN A 378 26.47 -11.00 -15.42
C ASN A 378 25.79 -9.86 -16.21
N HIS A 379 24.45 -9.87 -16.34
CA HIS A 379 23.65 -8.78 -16.92
C HIS A 379 23.04 -7.86 -15.85
N VAL A 380 23.24 -8.17 -14.56
CA VAL A 380 22.78 -7.38 -13.42
C VAL A 380 23.97 -6.73 -12.74
N PHE A 381 24.00 -5.40 -12.67
CA PHE A 381 25.18 -4.68 -12.20
C PHE A 381 24.84 -3.33 -11.56
N GLN A 382 25.76 -2.84 -10.72
CA GLN A 382 25.67 -1.48 -10.20
C GLN A 382 26.11 -0.47 -11.23
N PHE A 383 25.30 0.57 -11.44
CA PHE A 383 25.61 1.66 -12.37
C PHE A 383 24.86 2.94 -11.99
N ASP A 384 25.58 4.03 -11.80
CA ASP A 384 24.97 5.35 -11.62
C ASP A 384 24.68 5.96 -12.99
N PHE A 385 23.43 5.77 -13.46
CA PHE A 385 23.02 6.23 -14.79
C PHE A 385 23.16 7.73 -14.99
N LEU A 386 23.24 8.57 -13.97
CA LEU A 386 23.41 10.01 -14.10
C LEU A 386 24.88 10.49 -13.99
N ASN A 387 25.79 9.64 -13.48
CA ASN A 387 27.16 10.05 -13.20
C ASN A 387 28.25 9.15 -13.80
N ASP A 388 27.95 7.88 -14.09
CA ASP A 388 28.93 6.96 -14.63
C ASP A 388 29.06 7.06 -16.15
N ASP A 389 30.28 6.81 -16.67
CA ASP A 389 30.54 6.71 -18.09
C ASP A 389 30.14 5.33 -18.63
N PHE A 390 29.66 5.26 -19.89
CA PHE A 390 29.21 3.99 -20.49
C PHE A 390 30.35 2.98 -20.68
N SER A 391 31.60 3.39 -20.59
CA SER A 391 32.76 2.46 -20.57
C SER A 391 32.75 1.49 -19.37
N LYS A 392 31.95 1.79 -18.32
CA LYS A 392 31.73 0.91 -17.16
C LYS A 392 30.66 -0.17 -17.37
N LEU A 393 29.91 -0.10 -18.47
CA LEU A 393 28.90 -1.10 -18.79
C LEU A 393 29.53 -2.47 -19.10
N PRO A 394 28.79 -3.56 -18.82
CA PRO A 394 29.19 -4.87 -19.36
C PRO A 394 29.38 -4.83 -20.86
N GLN A 395 30.43 -5.50 -21.38
CA GLN A 395 30.84 -5.42 -22.77
C GLN A 395 29.69 -5.68 -23.76
N GLY A 396 28.80 -6.66 -23.45
CA GLY A 396 27.67 -6.98 -24.33
C GLY A 396 26.70 -5.80 -24.48
N LEU A 397 26.39 -5.08 -23.40
CA LEU A 397 25.53 -3.90 -23.45
C LEU A 397 26.25 -2.70 -24.10
N PHE A 398 27.51 -2.52 -23.80
CA PHE A 398 28.35 -1.48 -24.42
C PHE A 398 28.39 -1.64 -25.94
N ASP A 399 28.58 -2.86 -26.45
CA ASP A 399 28.55 -3.17 -27.88
C ASP A 399 27.21 -2.89 -28.53
N ILE A 400 26.08 -3.17 -27.82
CA ILE A 400 24.76 -2.85 -28.33
C ILE A 400 24.56 -1.35 -28.47
N ILE A 401 24.98 -0.56 -27.48
CA ILE A 401 24.84 0.90 -27.51
C ILE A 401 25.70 1.54 -28.63
N ASN A 402 26.87 1.01 -28.90
CA ASN A 402 27.76 1.56 -29.89
C ASN A 402 27.49 1.10 -31.33
N ASP A 403 26.78 0.00 -31.52
CA ASP A 403 26.38 -0.48 -32.86
C ASP A 403 25.00 0.11 -33.22
N GLU A 404 24.93 0.90 -34.29
CA GLU A 404 23.69 1.58 -34.69
C GLU A 404 22.54 0.61 -34.99
N ASN A 405 22.82 -0.56 -35.59
CA ASN A 405 21.79 -1.52 -35.93
C ASN A 405 21.23 -2.26 -34.69
N LYS A 406 22.13 -2.59 -33.73
CA LYS A 406 21.73 -3.20 -32.46
C LYS A 406 21.02 -2.17 -31.58
N ARG A 407 21.50 -0.94 -31.55
CA ARG A 407 20.88 0.14 -30.77
C ARG A 407 19.45 0.45 -31.20
N LYS A 408 19.13 0.39 -32.49
CA LYS A 408 17.74 0.51 -33.00
C LYS A 408 16.81 -0.59 -32.46
N LYS A 409 17.38 -1.71 -32.04
CA LYS A 409 16.68 -2.82 -31.39
C LYS A 409 16.84 -2.82 -29.87
N LEU A 410 17.35 -1.76 -29.28
CA LEU A 410 17.39 -1.62 -27.82
C LEU A 410 16.15 -0.92 -27.30
N VAL A 411 15.44 -1.56 -26.41
CA VAL A 411 14.34 -0.99 -25.61
C VAL A 411 14.91 -0.58 -24.25
N VAL A 412 15.00 0.71 -24.02
CA VAL A 412 15.26 1.24 -22.66
C VAL A 412 13.90 1.27 -21.95
N TYR A 413 13.69 0.30 -21.08
CA TYR A 413 12.41 0.07 -20.40
C TYR A 413 12.55 0.41 -18.92
N ILE A 414 11.99 1.55 -18.49
CA ILE A 414 12.31 2.15 -17.20
C ILE A 414 11.09 2.71 -16.47
N ASN A 415 11.19 2.69 -15.13
CA ASN A 415 10.42 3.53 -14.23
C ASN A 415 11.41 4.44 -13.47
N PRO A 416 11.75 5.63 -14.03
CA PRO A 416 12.83 6.47 -13.49
C PRO A 416 12.42 7.09 -12.14
N PRO A 417 13.41 7.49 -11.32
CA PRO A 417 13.12 8.18 -10.06
C PRO A 417 12.52 9.57 -10.31
N TYR A 418 11.47 9.92 -9.51
CA TYR A 418 10.73 11.18 -9.63
C TYR A 418 11.14 12.24 -8.59
N ALA A 419 12.32 12.14 -8.02
CA ALA A 419 12.81 13.14 -7.08
C ALA A 419 13.25 14.43 -7.80
N GLU A 420 13.04 15.57 -7.14
CA GLU A 420 13.60 16.86 -7.59
C GLU A 420 15.01 17.03 -7.04
N GLY A 421 15.97 17.30 -7.94
CA GLY A 421 17.41 17.47 -7.64
C GLY A 421 17.81 18.91 -7.32
N ASP A 422 16.92 19.82 -6.88
CA ASP A 422 17.24 21.23 -6.80
C ASP A 422 17.22 21.84 -5.40
N ASN A 423 18.25 22.65 -5.12
CA ASN A 423 18.45 23.47 -3.91
C ASN A 423 17.68 24.80 -3.94
N VAL A 424 16.60 24.95 -4.73
CA VAL A 424 15.86 26.21 -4.83
C VAL A 424 14.84 26.31 -3.71
N ARG A 425 15.17 27.12 -2.72
CA ARG A 425 14.37 27.64 -1.58
C ARG A 425 14.75 27.13 -0.19
N GLY A 426 16.04 27.03 0.15
CA GLY A 426 16.43 27.12 1.57
C GLY A 426 15.93 26.06 2.56
N ILE A 427 15.16 25.08 2.12
CA ILE A 427 14.68 23.94 2.92
C ILE A 427 15.45 22.71 2.43
N GLY A 428 16.61 22.50 3.06
CA GLY A 428 17.69 21.67 2.63
C GLY A 428 17.35 20.22 2.29
N ARG A 429 17.53 19.86 1.04
CA ARG A 429 17.97 18.53 0.62
C ARG A 429 19.49 18.58 0.47
N LYS A 430 20.22 18.46 1.58
CA LYS A 430 21.69 18.56 1.61
C LYS A 430 22.42 17.39 0.92
N ASP A 431 21.72 16.35 0.47
CA ASP A 431 22.31 15.09 0.05
C ASP A 431 22.14 14.75 -1.44
N VAL A 432 21.52 15.62 -2.25
CA VAL A 432 21.42 15.42 -3.70
C VAL A 432 22.48 16.27 -4.41
N HIS A 433 23.60 15.66 -4.76
CA HIS A 433 24.62 16.30 -5.57
C HIS A 433 24.11 16.52 -7.00
N VAL A 434 24.49 17.64 -7.61
CA VAL A 434 24.23 17.93 -9.03
C VAL A 434 24.89 16.85 -9.88
N SER A 435 24.11 16.12 -10.69
CA SER A 435 24.63 15.05 -11.53
C SER A 435 25.51 15.58 -12.68
N LYS A 436 26.36 14.72 -13.23
CA LYS A 436 27.13 15.06 -14.44
C LYS A 436 26.22 15.33 -15.64
N ILE A 437 25.11 14.61 -15.75
CA ILE A 437 24.11 14.80 -16.80
C ILE A 437 23.41 16.13 -16.65
N HIS A 438 23.04 16.54 -15.42
CA HIS A 438 22.54 17.88 -15.16
C HIS A 438 23.53 18.93 -15.67
N SER A 439 24.78 18.86 -15.25
CA SER A 439 25.81 19.83 -15.63
C SER A 439 26.07 19.87 -17.15
N LYS A 440 26.03 18.70 -17.81
CA LYS A 440 26.28 18.56 -19.24
C LYS A 440 25.16 19.10 -20.12
N TYR A 441 23.92 18.91 -19.71
CA TYR A 441 22.73 19.19 -20.53
C TYR A 441 21.75 20.20 -19.92
N GLN A 442 22.13 20.96 -18.89
CA GLN A 442 21.23 21.94 -18.22
C GLN A 442 20.66 22.99 -19.17
N THR A 443 21.42 23.41 -20.18
CA THR A 443 20.94 24.38 -21.18
C THR A 443 19.88 23.81 -22.11
N LEU A 444 19.92 22.50 -22.37
CA LEU A 444 18.92 21.80 -23.15
C LEU A 444 17.65 21.54 -22.33
N MET A 445 17.79 21.15 -21.08
CA MET A 445 16.67 20.82 -20.19
C MET A 445 15.99 22.07 -19.60
N VAL A 446 16.66 23.21 -19.55
CA VAL A 446 16.17 24.47 -18.98
C VAL A 446 15.60 24.25 -17.57
N LYS A 447 14.29 24.49 -17.36
CA LYS A 447 13.62 24.30 -16.05
C LYS A 447 13.46 22.83 -15.65
N ALA A 448 13.45 21.92 -16.59
CA ALA A 448 13.36 20.48 -16.33
C ALA A 448 14.66 19.86 -15.79
N SER A 449 15.75 20.62 -15.77
CA SER A 449 17.06 20.11 -15.30
C SER A 449 17.06 19.67 -13.83
N SER A 450 16.16 20.20 -13.01
CA SER A 450 15.97 19.80 -11.62
C SER A 450 15.24 18.46 -11.44
N GLU A 451 14.54 18.00 -12.47
CA GLU A 451 13.77 16.76 -12.41
C GLU A 451 14.63 15.55 -12.79
N MET A 452 14.77 14.57 -11.90
CA MET A 452 15.63 13.40 -12.18
C MET A 452 15.15 12.62 -13.41
N PHE A 453 13.85 12.40 -13.58
CA PHE A 453 13.34 11.71 -14.76
C PHE A 453 13.72 12.41 -16.08
N ALA A 454 13.70 13.75 -16.09
CA ALA A 454 14.09 14.53 -17.27
C ALA A 454 15.59 14.37 -17.59
N GLN A 455 16.43 14.22 -16.57
CA GLN A 455 17.86 13.93 -16.76
C GLN A 455 18.05 12.52 -17.37
N PHE A 456 17.30 11.52 -16.93
CA PHE A 456 17.29 10.19 -17.53
C PHE A 456 16.93 10.24 -19.01
N PHE A 457 15.81 10.89 -19.35
CA PHE A 457 15.35 10.98 -20.74
C PHE A 457 16.33 11.75 -21.63
N THR A 458 16.86 12.86 -21.11
CA THR A 458 17.85 13.64 -21.85
C THR A 458 19.09 12.81 -22.14
N ARG A 459 19.60 12.05 -21.16
CA ARG A 459 20.73 11.16 -21.39
C ARG A 459 20.43 10.09 -22.42
N ILE A 460 19.29 9.42 -22.32
CA ILE A 460 18.86 8.40 -23.27
C ILE A 460 18.79 9.00 -24.69
N HIS A 461 18.12 10.14 -24.83
CA HIS A 461 17.95 10.79 -26.13
C HIS A 461 19.29 11.24 -26.76
N GLN A 462 20.19 11.78 -25.94
CA GLN A 462 21.44 12.35 -26.44
C GLN A 462 22.56 11.29 -26.62
N GLU A 463 22.62 10.29 -25.74
CA GLU A 463 23.75 9.35 -25.69
C GLU A 463 23.40 7.95 -26.21
N ILE A 464 22.08 7.63 -26.38
CA ILE A 464 21.59 6.37 -26.93
C ILE A 464 20.57 6.66 -28.05
N PRO A 465 20.92 7.44 -29.06
CA PRO A 465 19.98 7.89 -30.09
C PRO A 465 19.42 6.70 -30.90
N ASN A 466 18.12 6.81 -31.30
CA ASN A 466 17.40 5.82 -32.07
C ASN A 466 17.07 4.50 -31.32
N CYS A 467 17.26 4.43 -30.00
CA CYS A 467 16.69 3.34 -29.21
C CYS A 467 15.17 3.53 -29.04
N VAL A 468 14.48 2.50 -28.64
CA VAL A 468 13.08 2.57 -28.20
C VAL A 468 13.08 2.94 -26.72
N LEU A 469 12.35 3.98 -26.34
CA LEU A 469 12.13 4.33 -24.94
C LEU A 469 10.73 3.89 -24.52
N ALA A 470 10.64 3.02 -23.53
CA ALA A 470 9.40 2.62 -22.88
C ALA A 470 9.49 2.98 -21.40
N GLU A 471 8.58 3.83 -20.95
CA GLU A 471 8.72 4.44 -19.64
C GLU A 471 7.40 4.50 -18.87
N PHE A 472 7.52 4.50 -17.55
CA PHE A 472 6.48 5.00 -16.67
C PHE A 472 6.76 6.45 -16.36
N SER A 473 5.78 7.33 -16.54
CA SER A 473 5.93 8.75 -16.23
C SER A 473 4.68 9.34 -15.58
N ILE A 474 4.87 10.48 -14.93
CA ILE A 474 3.77 11.29 -14.44
C ILE A 474 3.30 12.25 -15.55
N LEU A 475 2.04 12.66 -15.52
CA LEU A 475 1.47 13.61 -16.50
C LEU A 475 2.22 14.97 -16.58
N LYS A 476 3.07 15.26 -15.59
CA LYS A 476 3.94 16.45 -15.57
C LYS A 476 4.86 16.53 -16.80
N ILE A 477 5.23 15.39 -17.39
CA ILE A 477 6.04 15.35 -18.61
C ILE A 477 5.39 16.10 -19.78
N LEU A 478 4.05 16.00 -19.89
CA LEU A 478 3.29 16.70 -20.92
C LEU A 478 3.19 18.23 -20.69
N GLN A 479 3.43 18.69 -19.46
CA GLN A 479 3.39 20.10 -19.08
C GLN A 479 4.76 20.80 -19.21
N VAL A 480 5.85 20.03 -19.17
CA VAL A 480 7.21 20.56 -19.18
C VAL A 480 7.78 20.65 -20.61
N CYS A 481 7.19 19.90 -21.53
CA CYS A 481 7.61 19.88 -22.95
C CYS A 481 6.81 20.85 -23.85
N CYS A 482 5.93 21.70 -23.29
CA CYS A 482 5.18 22.73 -24.02
C CYS A 482 5.75 24.13 -23.79
#